data_0881658cbf1ba875e5c99e4376d66e29
#
_entry.id   0881658cbf1ba875e5c99e4376d66e29
#
_cell.length_a   1.000
_cell.length_b   1.000
_cell.length_c   1.000
_cell.angle_alpha   90.00
_cell.angle_beta   90.00
_cell.angle_gamma   90.00
#
_symmetry.space_group_name_H-M   'P 1'
#
loop_
_entity.id
_entity.type
_entity.pdbx_description
1 polymer ?
#
loop_
_entity_poly.entity_id
_entity_poly.type
_entity_poly.pdbx_seq_one_letter_code
_entity_poly.pdbx_strand_id
1 'polypeptide(L)'
;MIILKSAVAGTLESSDAMVTVEPGEGLTLELSSSVMNQYGRQIRATVLETLDRLEVRDAVVTVVDKGALDCTLKARVECAVFRSCDVSDANIPWGGVIR
;
A
#
# COMPACT_ATOMS: atom_id res chain seq x y z
N MET A 1 0.01 1.77 12.67
CA MET A 1 -0.04 0.30 12.76
C MET A 1 1.35 -0.28 12.74
N ILE A 2 1.55 -1.35 13.47
CA ILE A 2 2.85 -2.01 13.53
C ILE A 2 2.85 -3.18 12.55
N ILE A 3 3.84 -3.22 11.68
CA ILE A 3 3.99 -4.28 10.68
C ILE A 3 4.71 -5.46 11.34
N LEU A 4 4.02 -6.58 11.46
CA LEU A 4 4.53 -7.77 12.15
C LEU A 4 5.13 -8.81 11.21
N LYS A 5 4.65 -8.86 9.96
CA LYS A 5 5.09 -9.85 8.98
C LYS A 5 4.94 -9.30 7.58
N SER A 6 5.56 -9.97 6.61
CA SER A 6 5.43 -9.60 5.20
C SER A 6 4.04 -9.98 4.69
N ALA A 7 3.46 -9.13 3.85
CA ALA A 7 2.18 -9.40 3.21
C ALA A 7 2.12 -8.76 1.84
N VAL A 8 1.27 -9.32 0.98
CA VAL A 8 1.09 -8.88 -0.41
C VAL A 8 -0.40 -8.70 -0.67
N ALA A 9 -0.73 -7.68 -1.44
CA ALA A 9 -2.09 -7.48 -1.95
C ALA A 9 -2.04 -7.01 -3.39
N GLY A 10 -3.04 -7.41 -4.19
CA GLY A 10 -3.16 -7.01 -5.58
C GLY A 10 -2.51 -7.98 -6.55
N THR A 11 -2.44 -7.57 -7.81
CA THR A 11 -1.91 -8.39 -8.91
C THR A 11 -1.00 -7.56 -9.82
N LEU A 12 -0.37 -8.24 -10.78
CA LEU A 12 0.43 -7.60 -11.82
C LEU A 12 -0.34 -7.43 -13.13
N GLU A 13 -1.65 -7.61 -13.10
CA GLU A 13 -2.50 -7.43 -14.28
C GLU A 13 -2.68 -5.95 -14.63
N SER A 14 -3.09 -5.68 -15.87
CA SER A 14 -3.39 -4.32 -16.33
C SER A 14 -4.45 -3.68 -15.44
N SER A 15 -4.28 -2.40 -15.16
CA SER A 15 -5.18 -1.58 -14.35
C SER A 15 -5.24 -2.00 -12.88
N ASP A 16 -4.24 -2.74 -12.41
CA ASP A 16 -4.11 -3.13 -11.00
C ASP A 16 -2.75 -2.70 -10.47
N ALA A 17 -2.51 -2.97 -9.21
CA ALA A 17 -1.23 -2.75 -8.55
C ALA A 17 -0.97 -3.87 -7.56
N MET A 18 0.28 -4.25 -7.41
CA MET A 18 0.70 -5.20 -6.38
C MET A 18 1.50 -4.47 -5.32
N VAL A 19 1.07 -4.58 -4.09
CA VAL A 19 1.71 -3.93 -2.94
C VAL A 19 2.25 -4.99 -2.00
N THR A 20 3.53 -4.88 -1.68
CA THR A 20 4.20 -5.73 -0.69
C THR A 20 4.61 -4.87 0.48
N VAL A 21 4.28 -5.30 1.69
CA VAL A 21 4.65 -4.62 2.93
C VAL A 21 5.47 -5.57 3.78
N GLU A 22 6.62 -5.10 4.25
CA GLU A 22 7.52 -5.89 5.10
C GLU A 22 7.95 -5.06 6.30
N PRO A 23 8.26 -5.70 7.45
CA PRO A 23 8.83 -4.99 8.59
C PRO A 23 10.17 -4.36 8.23
N GLY A 24 10.45 -3.18 8.77
CA GLY A 24 11.73 -2.50 8.53
C GLY A 24 11.96 -1.39 9.54
N GLU A 25 13.13 -0.79 9.51
CA GLU A 25 13.46 0.38 10.33
C GLU A 25 13.22 1.64 9.51
N GLY A 26 12.31 2.49 10.00
CA GLY A 26 11.87 3.65 9.23
C GLY A 26 11.00 3.24 8.05
N LEU A 27 10.50 4.21 7.32
CA LEU A 27 9.63 3.96 6.18
C LEU A 27 10.43 4.06 4.89
N THR A 28 10.46 2.98 4.13
CA THR A 28 11.06 2.92 2.79
C THR A 28 9.98 2.62 1.78
N LEU A 29 9.89 3.40 0.72
CA LEU A 29 8.96 3.17 -0.36
C LEU A 29 9.73 2.96 -1.66
N GLU A 30 9.54 1.80 -2.28
CA GLU A 30 10.04 1.49 -3.60
C GLU A 30 8.86 1.43 -4.55
N LEU A 31 8.88 2.24 -5.60
CA LEU A 31 7.78 2.40 -6.52
C LEU A 31 8.22 2.13 -7.95
N SER A 32 7.48 1.27 -8.64
CA SER A 32 7.63 1.01 -10.05
C SER A 32 6.26 1.12 -10.72
N SER A 33 6.18 1.79 -11.86
CA SER A 33 4.91 1.98 -12.55
C SER A 33 5.12 2.01 -14.04
N SER A 34 4.16 1.45 -14.79
CA SER A 34 4.13 1.55 -16.26
C SER A 34 3.86 2.96 -16.75
N VAL A 35 3.38 3.85 -15.88
CA VAL A 35 3.05 5.24 -16.21
C VAL A 35 3.85 6.24 -15.37
N MET A 36 5.04 5.85 -14.94
CA MET A 36 5.87 6.60 -13.99
C MET A 36 6.19 8.02 -14.47
N ASN A 37 6.43 8.20 -15.76
CA ASN A 37 6.78 9.50 -16.32
C ASN A 37 5.66 10.53 -16.20
N GLN A 38 4.41 10.09 -16.20
CA GLN A 38 3.25 10.98 -16.14
C GLN A 38 2.65 11.06 -14.74
N TYR A 39 2.55 9.94 -14.06
CA TYR A 39 1.78 9.82 -12.83
C TYR A 39 2.58 9.36 -11.61
N GLY A 40 3.88 9.17 -11.74
CA GLY A 40 4.72 8.67 -10.66
C GLY A 40 4.62 9.48 -9.36
N ARG A 41 4.59 10.81 -9.48
CA ARG A 41 4.47 11.70 -8.34
C ARG A 41 3.13 11.54 -7.63
N GLN A 42 2.05 11.45 -8.41
CA GLN A 42 0.70 11.27 -7.87
C GLN A 42 0.56 9.90 -7.20
N ILE A 43 1.08 8.86 -7.83
CA ILE A 43 1.06 7.49 -7.28
C ILE A 43 1.80 7.47 -5.94
N ARG A 44 2.99 8.04 -5.90
CA ARG A 44 3.78 8.13 -4.67
C ARG A 44 3.03 8.88 -3.57
N ALA A 45 2.42 10.02 -3.91
CA ALA A 45 1.66 10.81 -2.95
C ALA A 45 0.47 10.02 -2.39
N THR A 46 -0.25 9.30 -3.24
CA THR A 46 -1.39 8.48 -2.84
C THR A 46 -0.97 7.38 -1.88
N VAL A 47 0.13 6.68 -2.17
CA VAL A 47 0.65 5.61 -1.31
C VAL A 47 1.10 6.18 0.04
N LEU A 48 1.87 7.26 0.03
CA LEU A 48 2.39 7.87 1.26
C LEU A 48 1.26 8.41 2.12
N GLU A 49 0.26 9.04 1.53
CA GLU A 49 -0.91 9.52 2.24
C GLU A 49 -1.67 8.38 2.92
N THR A 50 -1.85 7.27 2.20
CA THR A 50 -2.53 6.10 2.74
C THR A 50 -1.76 5.50 3.91
N LEU A 51 -0.43 5.37 3.77
CA LEU A 51 0.43 4.86 4.84
C LEU A 51 0.42 5.77 6.05
N ASP A 52 0.41 7.09 5.85
CA ASP A 52 0.34 8.05 6.94
C ASP A 52 -0.99 7.93 7.70
N ARG A 53 -2.08 7.79 6.98
CA ARG A 53 -3.41 7.59 7.56
C ARG A 53 -3.49 6.31 8.40
N LEU A 54 -2.79 5.27 7.97
CA LEU A 54 -2.72 3.99 8.68
C LEU A 54 -1.66 3.99 9.79
N GLU A 55 -0.96 5.11 9.96
CA GLU A 55 0.09 5.27 10.96
C GLU A 55 1.22 4.23 10.83
N VAL A 56 1.58 3.92 9.58
CA VAL A 56 2.70 3.03 9.29
C VAL A 56 3.99 3.86 9.32
N ARG A 57 4.89 3.55 10.24
CA ARG A 57 6.14 4.28 10.46
C ARG A 57 7.39 3.47 10.12
N ASP A 58 7.35 2.17 10.34
CA ASP A 58 8.50 1.29 10.20
C ASP A 58 8.16 0.13 9.29
N ALA A 59 8.42 0.30 8.00
CA ALA A 59 8.10 -0.71 7.00
C ALA A 59 8.87 -0.49 5.71
N VAL A 60 9.06 -1.55 4.95
CA VAL A 60 9.49 -1.48 3.56
C VAL A 60 8.26 -1.76 2.70
N VAL A 61 7.86 -0.79 1.89
CA VAL A 61 6.68 -0.91 1.04
C VAL A 61 7.13 -0.89 -0.41
N THR A 62 6.81 -1.94 -1.13
CA THR A 62 7.12 -2.07 -2.56
C THR A 62 5.82 -2.05 -3.34
N VAL A 63 5.72 -1.14 -4.30
CA VAL A 63 4.52 -0.99 -5.13
C VAL A 63 4.91 -1.17 -6.58
N VAL A 64 4.24 -2.12 -7.25
CA VAL A 64 4.34 -2.30 -8.70
C VAL A 64 2.99 -1.93 -9.28
N ASP A 65 2.92 -0.76 -9.92
CA ASP A 65 1.68 -0.24 -10.49
C ASP A 65 1.59 -0.56 -11.97
N LYS A 66 0.44 -1.06 -12.39
CA LYS A 66 0.13 -1.39 -13.78
C LYS A 66 -1.04 -0.53 -14.31
N GLY A 67 -1.10 0.72 -13.88
CA GLY A 67 -2.14 1.65 -14.30
C GLY A 67 -3.39 1.62 -13.44
N ALA A 68 -3.26 1.32 -12.16
CA ALA A 68 -4.39 1.29 -11.23
C ALA A 68 -4.96 2.70 -11.01
N LEU A 69 -6.27 2.76 -10.77
CA LEU A 69 -6.91 3.98 -10.29
C LEU A 69 -6.49 4.25 -8.85
N ASP A 70 -6.58 5.51 -8.42
CA ASP A 70 -6.20 5.90 -7.05
C ASP A 70 -6.95 5.08 -6.00
N CYS A 71 -8.25 4.85 -6.19
CA CYS A 71 -9.04 4.07 -5.25
C CYS A 71 -8.58 2.61 -5.18
N THR A 72 -8.20 2.02 -6.31
CA THR A 72 -7.65 0.67 -6.35
C THR A 72 -6.31 0.60 -5.63
N LEU A 73 -5.45 1.57 -5.89
CA LEU A 73 -4.13 1.66 -5.25
C LEU A 73 -4.27 1.77 -3.73
N LYS A 74 -5.15 2.64 -3.25
CA LYS A 74 -5.43 2.78 -1.81
C LYS A 74 -5.91 1.46 -1.22
N ALA A 75 -6.84 0.79 -1.88
CA ALA A 75 -7.39 -0.48 -1.41
C ALA A 75 -6.30 -1.55 -1.30
N ARG A 76 -5.38 -1.60 -2.26
CA ARG A 76 -4.27 -2.56 -2.22
C ARG A 76 -3.31 -2.27 -1.07
N VAL A 77 -2.96 -1.00 -0.87
CA VAL A 77 -2.10 -0.60 0.25
C VAL A 77 -2.75 -0.94 1.59
N GLU A 78 -4.01 -0.59 1.77
CA GLU A 78 -4.75 -0.91 2.98
C GLU A 78 -4.79 -2.41 3.23
N CYS A 79 -5.08 -3.20 2.21
CA CYS A 79 -5.15 -4.65 2.31
C CYS A 79 -3.80 -5.24 2.73
N ALA A 80 -2.71 -4.82 2.10
CA ALA A 80 -1.37 -5.30 2.43
C ALA A 80 -1.00 -4.96 3.88
N VAL A 81 -1.28 -3.73 4.31
CA VAL A 81 -0.99 -3.29 5.67
C VAL A 81 -1.79 -4.10 6.69
N PHE A 82 -3.09 -4.28 6.48
CA PHE A 82 -3.90 -5.05 7.42
C PHE A 82 -3.47 -6.52 7.49
N ARG A 83 -3.12 -7.11 6.36
CA ARG A 83 -2.59 -8.48 6.34
C ARG A 83 -1.27 -8.58 7.10
N SER A 84 -0.40 -7.58 6.97
CA SER A 84 0.91 -7.56 7.64
C SER A 84 0.80 -7.30 9.14
N CYS A 85 -0.28 -6.68 9.58
CA CYS A 85 -0.58 -6.43 10.99
C CYS A 85 -1.37 -7.57 11.64
N ASP A 86 -1.74 -8.57 10.87
CA ASP A 86 -2.51 -9.73 11.33
C ASP A 86 -3.91 -9.35 11.86
N VAL A 87 -4.50 -8.32 11.26
CA VAL A 87 -5.85 -7.85 11.60
C VAL A 87 -6.91 -8.74 10.93
N SER A 88 -7.95 -9.10 11.68
CA SER A 88 -9.07 -9.88 11.14
C SER A 88 -9.80 -9.11 10.05
N ASP A 89 -10.21 -9.80 8.97
CA ASP A 89 -10.94 -9.21 7.87
C ASP A 89 -12.23 -8.50 8.32
N ALA A 90 -12.86 -9.00 9.36
CA ALA A 90 -14.09 -8.40 9.90
C ALA A 90 -13.87 -7.02 10.51
N ASN A 91 -12.65 -6.67 10.83
CA ASN A 91 -12.28 -5.41 11.49
C ASN A 91 -11.59 -4.43 10.57
N ILE A 92 -11.51 -4.72 9.27
CA ILE A 92 -10.83 -3.83 8.32
C ILE A 92 -11.76 -2.67 7.95
N PRO A 93 -11.38 -1.41 8.24
CA PRO A 93 -12.18 -0.24 7.87
C PRO A 93 -11.88 0.21 6.44
N TRP A 94 -12.36 -0.55 5.47
CA TRP A 94 -12.10 -0.30 4.05
C TRP A 94 -12.48 1.13 3.64
N GLY A 95 -11.46 1.91 3.21
CA GLY A 95 -11.69 3.27 2.74
C GLY A 95 -12.12 4.27 3.79
N GLY A 96 -12.26 3.83 5.03
CA GLY A 96 -12.70 4.66 6.14
C GLY A 96 -11.56 5.28 6.92
N VAL A 97 -11.93 5.98 7.99
CA VAL A 97 -10.96 6.55 8.91
C VAL A 97 -10.40 5.45 9.82
N ILE A 98 -9.09 5.39 9.93
CA ILE A 98 -8.40 4.44 10.81
C ILE A 98 -8.28 5.06 12.20
N ARG A 99 -8.58 4.27 13.19
CA ARG A 99 -8.53 4.73 14.59
C ARG A 99 -7.67 3.82 15.45
#